data_791c8b6d303401570c4712a6799603dc
#
_entry.id   791c8b6d303401570c4712a6799603dc
#
_cell.length_a   1.000
_cell.length_b   1.000
_cell.length_c   1.000
_cell.angle_alpha   90.00
_cell.angle_beta   90.00
_cell.angle_gamma   90.00
#
_symmetry.space_group_name_H-M   'P 1'
#
loop_
_entity.id
_entity.type
_entity.pdbx_description
1 polymer ?
#
loop_
_entity_poly.entity_id
_entity_poly.type
_entity_poly.pdbx_seq_one_letter_code
_entity_poly.pdbx_strand_id
1 'polypeptide(L)'
;MQNRLAIAGIEPLCLRWEDTDDDGVPEWVGLAMGPGEPPRLRAFVLDGDVWHDLQALPQEAGKKDFGLGVYPTCELDVRDTNADGRTEVLVWGHAETSTVLLHIFAWDGSAYTLLGGFEGDAGIRLENTDGDLADEIAVRYDAGGGLVWEAVHTWDGANYGWTWERYDWFYLNRPHVYPTDTPERVVISFYLAVDDRDIPGAFGLLSGGARSAQAYETWAAGFATTVAVEVGVVHELARNGGIATVAAQVLAYDNVNGRIVVTLWDVEWTTVQTDVGWWLENASSAQLDQWEAPYYR
;
A
#
# COMPACT_ATOMS: atom_id res chain seq x y z
N MET A 1 -27.72 -14.05 23.12
CA MET A 1 -26.43 -14.14 22.47
C MET A 1 -25.37 -14.95 23.24
N GLN A 2 -24.94 -14.53 24.45
CA GLN A 2 -23.90 -15.29 25.21
C GLN A 2 -24.19 -16.79 25.32
N ASN A 3 -25.49 -17.20 25.52
CA ASN A 3 -25.86 -18.60 25.53
C ASN A 3 -25.66 -19.35 24.19
N ARG A 4 -25.74 -18.66 23.05
CA ARG A 4 -25.57 -19.28 21.73
C ARG A 4 -24.11 -19.52 21.41
N LEU A 5 -23.25 -18.52 21.70
CA LEU A 5 -21.79 -18.66 21.59
C LEU A 5 -21.25 -19.75 22.52
N ALA A 6 -21.79 -19.83 23.74
CA ALA A 6 -21.44 -20.89 24.68
C ALA A 6 -21.89 -22.29 24.21
N ILE A 7 -23.07 -22.41 23.57
CA ILE A 7 -23.53 -23.66 22.96
C ILE A 7 -22.64 -24.09 21.80
N ALA A 8 -22.12 -23.14 21.01
CA ALA A 8 -21.17 -23.40 19.92
C ALA A 8 -19.73 -23.62 20.44
N GLY A 9 -19.48 -23.45 21.74
CA GLY A 9 -18.14 -23.56 22.31
C GLY A 9 -17.18 -22.45 21.85
N ILE A 10 -17.72 -21.31 21.45
CA ILE A 10 -16.96 -20.18 20.92
C ILE A 10 -16.81 -19.12 22.00
N GLU A 11 -15.56 -18.78 22.31
CA GLU A 11 -15.20 -17.64 23.13
C GLU A 11 -14.76 -16.50 22.20
N PRO A 12 -15.57 -15.46 22.01
CA PRO A 12 -15.24 -14.38 21.07
C PRO A 12 -14.13 -13.51 21.65
N LEU A 13 -13.17 -13.15 20.80
CA LEU A 13 -12.17 -12.11 21.08
C LEU A 13 -12.83 -10.72 21.10
N CYS A 14 -13.71 -10.49 20.16
CA CYS A 14 -14.56 -9.31 20.09
C CYS A 14 -15.85 -9.58 19.32
N LEU A 15 -16.79 -8.64 19.50
CA LEU A 15 -18.10 -8.64 18.86
C LEU A 15 -18.52 -7.20 18.55
N ARG A 16 -19.14 -7.02 17.37
CA ARG A 16 -19.81 -5.80 16.95
C ARG A 16 -21.26 -6.10 16.63
N TRP A 17 -22.12 -5.07 16.71
CA TRP A 17 -23.52 -5.15 16.37
C TRP A 17 -23.79 -4.16 15.24
N GLU A 18 -23.74 -4.63 14.00
CA GLU A 18 -23.76 -3.82 12.79
C GLU A 18 -24.65 -4.46 11.73
N ASP A 19 -25.30 -3.66 10.89
CA ASP A 19 -26.05 -4.10 9.72
C ASP A 19 -25.05 -4.42 8.60
N THR A 20 -24.87 -5.69 8.28
CA THR A 20 -23.82 -6.16 7.37
C THR A 20 -24.37 -6.75 6.07
N ASP A 21 -25.70 -6.82 5.91
CA ASP A 21 -26.38 -7.28 4.71
C ASP A 21 -27.37 -6.24 4.14
N ASP A 22 -27.42 -5.04 4.78
CA ASP A 22 -28.23 -3.88 4.41
C ASP A 22 -29.75 -4.15 4.43
N ASP A 23 -30.21 -5.06 5.28
CA ASP A 23 -31.65 -5.36 5.47
C ASP A 23 -32.30 -4.44 6.50
N GLY A 24 -31.54 -3.63 7.21
CA GLY A 24 -31.94 -2.70 8.25
C GLY A 24 -32.05 -3.35 9.63
N VAL A 25 -31.64 -4.61 9.80
CA VAL A 25 -31.59 -5.33 11.06
C VAL A 25 -30.13 -5.71 11.36
N PRO A 26 -29.51 -5.14 12.42
CA PRO A 26 -28.12 -5.45 12.71
C PRO A 26 -27.87 -6.90 13.10
N GLU A 27 -26.70 -7.43 12.71
CA GLU A 27 -26.16 -8.74 13.02
C GLU A 27 -25.03 -8.65 14.05
N TRP A 28 -24.68 -9.81 14.62
CA TRP A 28 -23.47 -9.93 15.41
C TRP A 28 -22.31 -10.38 14.54
N VAL A 29 -21.33 -9.49 14.37
CA VAL A 29 -20.06 -9.80 13.71
C VAL A 29 -19.01 -10.05 14.77
N GLY A 30 -18.22 -11.12 14.64
CA GLY A 30 -17.26 -11.48 15.68
C GLY A 30 -16.01 -12.18 15.19
N LEU A 31 -14.97 -12.09 16.02
CA LEU A 31 -13.73 -12.82 15.88
C LEU A 31 -13.54 -13.79 17.05
N ALA A 32 -13.00 -14.95 16.78
CA ALA A 32 -12.65 -15.96 17.79
C ALA A 32 -11.41 -16.76 17.35
N MET A 33 -10.74 -17.43 18.29
CA MET A 33 -9.77 -18.45 17.90
C MET A 33 -10.47 -19.78 17.70
N GLY A 34 -10.22 -20.38 16.53
CA GLY A 34 -10.70 -21.71 16.20
C GLY A 34 -9.80 -22.81 16.78
N PRO A 35 -10.25 -24.07 16.75
CA PRO A 35 -9.43 -25.21 17.14
C PRO A 35 -8.31 -25.45 16.10
N GLY A 36 -7.25 -26.11 16.53
CA GLY A 36 -6.12 -26.51 15.67
C GLY A 36 -4.77 -26.20 16.32
N GLU A 37 -3.69 -26.70 15.71
CA GLU A 37 -2.31 -26.42 16.10
C GLU A 37 -1.49 -25.99 14.88
N PRO A 38 -1.13 -24.70 14.76
CA PRO A 38 -1.54 -23.62 15.65
C PRO A 38 -3.03 -23.27 15.50
N PRO A 39 -3.66 -22.67 16.55
CA PRO A 39 -5.02 -22.20 16.46
C PRO A 39 -5.13 -21.09 15.39
N ARG A 40 -6.27 -20.97 14.75
CA ARG A 40 -6.50 -20.00 13.66
C ARG A 40 -7.58 -19.01 14.02
N LEU A 41 -7.43 -17.79 13.58
CA LEU A 41 -8.46 -16.77 13.66
C LEU A 41 -9.66 -17.21 12.81
N ARG A 42 -10.85 -17.05 13.37
CA ARG A 42 -12.15 -17.26 12.71
C ARG A 42 -12.93 -15.96 12.79
N ALA A 43 -13.57 -15.61 11.71
CA ALA A 43 -14.55 -14.54 11.68
C ALA A 43 -15.92 -15.11 11.34
N PHE A 44 -16.97 -14.51 11.90
CA PHE A 44 -18.33 -14.96 11.70
C PHE A 44 -19.33 -13.81 11.76
N VAL A 45 -20.46 -14.01 11.08
CA VAL A 45 -21.67 -13.20 11.23
C VAL A 45 -22.78 -14.09 11.76
N LEU A 46 -23.52 -13.62 12.75
CA LEU A 46 -24.72 -14.28 13.29
C LEU A 46 -25.93 -13.40 13.02
N ASP A 47 -26.66 -13.72 11.97
CA ASP A 47 -27.91 -13.10 11.58
C ASP A 47 -29.09 -13.90 12.19
N GLY A 48 -29.77 -13.31 13.16
CA GLY A 48 -30.81 -13.99 13.90
C GLY A 48 -30.36 -15.33 14.46
N ASP A 49 -30.74 -16.43 13.81
CA ASP A 49 -30.38 -17.81 14.14
C ASP A 49 -29.45 -18.45 13.13
N VAL A 50 -29.11 -17.73 12.07
CA VAL A 50 -28.22 -18.20 10.97
C VAL A 50 -26.77 -17.84 11.27
N TRP A 51 -25.89 -18.81 11.10
CA TRP A 51 -24.47 -18.66 11.31
C TRP A 51 -23.73 -18.65 9.97
N HIS A 52 -22.95 -17.61 9.71
CA HIS A 52 -22.10 -17.47 8.55
C HIS A 52 -20.64 -17.45 8.98
N ASP A 53 -19.86 -18.44 8.56
CA ASP A 53 -18.39 -18.43 8.71
C ASP A 53 -17.76 -17.62 7.57
N LEU A 54 -16.98 -16.61 7.90
CA LEU A 54 -16.18 -15.85 6.94
C LEU A 54 -14.85 -16.59 6.72
N GLN A 55 -14.59 -17.00 5.48
CA GLN A 55 -13.45 -17.86 5.18
C GLN A 55 -12.49 -17.21 4.18
N ALA A 56 -11.20 -17.23 4.49
CA ALA A 56 -10.14 -16.90 3.53
C ALA A 56 -10.16 -17.90 2.37
N LEU A 57 -9.69 -17.47 1.19
CA LEU A 57 -9.43 -18.40 0.09
C LEU A 57 -8.34 -19.40 0.47
N PRO A 58 -8.44 -20.65 0.00
CA PRO A 58 -7.36 -21.63 0.11
C PRO A 58 -6.09 -21.05 -0.54
N GLN A 59 -4.98 -21.14 0.15
CA GLN A 59 -3.69 -20.72 -0.39
C GLN A 59 -3.26 -21.61 -1.55
N GLU A 60 -2.49 -21.04 -2.48
CA GLU A 60 -1.85 -21.79 -3.57
C GLU A 60 -0.96 -22.92 -3.01
N ALA A 61 -0.91 -24.02 -3.75
CA ALA A 61 -0.10 -25.17 -3.37
C ALA A 61 1.38 -24.76 -3.17
N GLY A 62 1.91 -25.04 -1.98
CA GLY A 62 3.30 -24.74 -1.61
C GLY A 62 3.50 -23.46 -0.83
N LYS A 63 2.48 -22.61 -0.68
CA LYS A 63 2.52 -21.48 0.26
C LYS A 63 1.97 -21.90 1.63
N LYS A 64 2.44 -21.23 2.70
CA LYS A 64 1.87 -21.42 4.03
C LYS A 64 0.45 -20.82 4.03
N ASP A 65 -0.52 -21.63 4.42
CA ASP A 65 -1.88 -21.16 4.63
C ASP A 65 -2.04 -20.63 6.05
N PHE A 66 -2.28 -19.34 6.18
CA PHE A 66 -2.54 -18.68 7.47
C PHE A 66 -4.04 -18.47 7.74
N GLY A 67 -4.91 -18.74 6.76
CA GLY A 67 -6.33 -18.43 6.83
C GLY A 67 -6.54 -16.93 7.08
N LEU A 68 -7.39 -16.58 8.05
CA LEU A 68 -7.58 -15.19 8.50
C LEU A 68 -6.47 -14.71 9.45
N GLY A 69 -5.59 -15.58 9.91
CA GLY A 69 -4.49 -15.29 10.83
C GLY A 69 -4.28 -16.39 11.86
N VAL A 70 -3.12 -16.36 12.54
CA VAL A 70 -2.73 -17.33 13.56
C VAL A 70 -2.55 -16.71 14.96
N TYR A 71 -2.67 -15.38 15.06
CA TYR A 71 -2.60 -14.66 16.33
C TYR A 71 -3.98 -14.13 16.74
N PRO A 72 -4.29 -14.10 18.04
CA PRO A 72 -5.51 -13.49 18.52
C PRO A 72 -5.46 -11.98 18.28
N THR A 73 -6.49 -11.47 17.60
CA THR A 73 -6.68 -10.04 17.37
C THR A 73 -8.16 -9.69 17.51
N CYS A 74 -8.45 -8.42 17.77
CA CYS A 74 -9.80 -7.85 17.77
C CYS A 74 -9.87 -6.68 16.77
N GLU A 75 -9.31 -6.89 15.59
CA GLU A 75 -9.29 -5.88 14.53
C GLU A 75 -10.35 -6.26 13.48
N LEU A 76 -11.50 -5.61 13.60
CA LEU A 76 -12.68 -5.83 12.77
C LEU A 76 -13.31 -4.47 12.46
N ASP A 77 -13.65 -4.23 11.20
CA ASP A 77 -14.40 -3.04 10.78
C ASP A 77 -15.58 -3.44 9.88
N VAL A 78 -16.61 -2.57 9.83
CA VAL A 78 -17.79 -2.74 8.98
C VAL A 78 -18.09 -1.40 8.35
N ARG A 79 -17.91 -1.29 7.05
CA ARG A 79 -18.12 -0.06 6.29
C ARG A 79 -18.17 -0.34 4.78
N ASP A 80 -18.72 0.60 4.04
CA ASP A 80 -18.66 0.62 2.57
C ASP A 80 -17.23 1.04 2.16
N THR A 81 -16.44 0.10 1.64
CA THR A 81 -15.06 0.34 1.21
C THR A 81 -14.92 0.50 -0.29
N ASN A 82 -15.90 0.03 -1.06
CA ASN A 82 -15.87 0.03 -2.51
C ASN A 82 -16.85 1.05 -3.13
N ALA A 83 -17.51 1.85 -2.28
CA ALA A 83 -18.48 2.89 -2.64
C ALA A 83 -19.66 2.38 -3.48
N ASP A 84 -20.06 1.11 -3.32
CA ASP A 84 -21.23 0.54 -4.01
C ASP A 84 -22.54 0.76 -3.23
N GLY A 85 -22.47 1.37 -2.04
CA GLY A 85 -23.57 1.68 -1.16
C GLY A 85 -23.95 0.53 -0.23
N ARG A 86 -23.16 -0.53 -0.15
CA ARG A 86 -23.30 -1.66 0.78
C ARG A 86 -22.11 -1.71 1.73
N THR A 87 -22.33 -2.36 2.88
CA THR A 87 -21.26 -2.51 3.86
C THR A 87 -20.48 -3.80 3.65
N GLU A 88 -19.17 -3.71 3.76
CA GLU A 88 -18.26 -4.84 3.83
C GLU A 88 -17.82 -5.11 5.26
N VAL A 89 -17.51 -6.38 5.53
CA VAL A 89 -16.85 -6.83 6.75
C VAL A 89 -15.36 -6.97 6.50
N LEU A 90 -14.56 -6.14 7.17
CA LEU A 90 -13.10 -6.14 7.09
C LEU A 90 -12.54 -6.89 8.29
N VAL A 91 -11.77 -7.92 8.03
CA VAL A 91 -11.12 -8.75 9.05
C VAL A 91 -9.61 -8.60 8.94
N TRP A 92 -9.00 -8.05 9.99
CA TRP A 92 -7.57 -7.92 10.11
C TRP A 92 -7.01 -9.09 10.92
N GLY A 93 -5.96 -9.71 10.42
CA GLY A 93 -5.27 -10.81 11.08
C GLY A 93 -3.76 -10.66 11.01
N HIS A 94 -3.05 -11.61 11.64
CA HIS A 94 -1.59 -11.65 11.61
C HIS A 94 -1.12 -13.07 11.28
N ALA A 95 -0.29 -13.19 10.25
CA ALA A 95 0.36 -14.45 9.87
C ALA A 95 1.63 -14.71 10.69
N GLU A 96 2.39 -13.65 10.94
CA GLU A 96 3.60 -13.59 11.77
C GLU A 96 3.57 -12.29 12.58
N THR A 97 4.57 -12.04 13.41
CA THR A 97 4.58 -10.84 14.28
C THR A 97 4.53 -9.51 13.54
N SER A 98 5.02 -9.46 12.30
CA SER A 98 5.01 -8.26 11.45
C SER A 98 4.06 -8.37 10.25
N THR A 99 3.65 -9.60 9.88
CA THR A 99 2.84 -9.81 8.69
C THR A 99 1.36 -9.63 9.00
N VAL A 100 0.78 -8.59 8.43
CA VAL A 100 -0.64 -8.25 8.53
C VAL A 100 -1.40 -8.89 7.38
N LEU A 101 -2.57 -9.41 7.68
CA LEU A 101 -3.55 -9.92 6.73
C LEU A 101 -4.79 -9.03 6.76
N LEU A 102 -5.36 -8.74 5.61
CA LEU A 102 -6.68 -8.11 5.49
C LEU A 102 -7.55 -8.96 4.58
N HIS A 103 -8.75 -9.27 5.04
CA HIS A 103 -9.78 -9.94 4.25
C HIS A 103 -11.04 -9.08 4.23
N ILE A 104 -11.60 -8.85 3.06
CA ILE A 104 -12.79 -8.02 2.84
C ILE A 104 -13.91 -8.93 2.34
N PHE A 105 -15.03 -8.96 3.04
CA PHE A 105 -16.20 -9.78 2.74
C PHE A 105 -17.42 -8.92 2.47
N ALA A 106 -18.19 -9.26 1.44
CA ALA A 106 -19.48 -8.64 1.15
C ALA A 106 -20.59 -9.67 1.14
N TRP A 107 -21.81 -9.22 1.47
CA TRP A 107 -23.04 -10.01 1.34
C TRP A 107 -23.52 -10.03 -0.12
N ASP A 108 -23.67 -11.20 -0.73
CA ASP A 108 -24.13 -11.33 -2.11
C ASP A 108 -25.66 -11.51 -2.26
N GLY A 109 -26.38 -11.41 -1.13
CA GLY A 109 -27.81 -11.68 -1.04
C GLY A 109 -28.14 -13.10 -0.55
N SER A 110 -27.13 -13.96 -0.36
CA SER A 110 -27.30 -15.33 0.13
C SER A 110 -26.17 -15.81 1.05
N ALA A 111 -24.97 -15.28 0.88
CA ALA A 111 -23.77 -15.62 1.66
C ALA A 111 -22.79 -14.45 1.67
N TYR A 112 -21.83 -14.49 2.61
CA TYR A 112 -20.68 -13.60 2.60
C TYR A 112 -19.62 -14.17 1.66
N THR A 113 -19.24 -13.38 0.68
CA THR A 113 -18.21 -13.71 -0.32
C THR A 113 -16.96 -12.87 -0.09
N LEU A 114 -15.80 -13.44 -0.31
CA LEU A 114 -14.52 -12.74 -0.20
C LEU A 114 -14.30 -11.87 -1.43
N LEU A 115 -14.22 -10.54 -1.26
CA LEU A 115 -13.90 -9.58 -2.32
C LEU A 115 -12.38 -9.42 -2.51
N GLY A 116 -11.59 -9.57 -1.44
CA GLY A 116 -10.15 -9.43 -1.48
C GLY A 116 -9.46 -10.01 -0.26
N GLY A 117 -8.26 -10.56 -0.46
CA GLY A 117 -7.39 -11.02 0.61
C GLY A 117 -5.98 -10.53 0.33
N PHE A 118 -5.36 -9.85 1.31
CA PHE A 118 -4.10 -9.14 1.20
C PHE A 118 -3.16 -9.55 2.32
N GLU A 119 -1.86 -9.56 2.03
CA GLU A 119 -0.79 -9.89 2.97
C GLU A 119 0.36 -8.92 2.78
N GLY A 120 0.78 -8.21 3.85
CA GLY A 120 1.88 -7.26 3.84
C GLY A 120 2.74 -7.35 5.09
N ASP A 121 4.06 -7.45 4.96
CA ASP A 121 4.99 -7.58 6.09
C ASP A 121 5.39 -6.24 6.72
N ALA A 122 5.03 -5.11 6.07
CA ALA A 122 5.15 -3.75 6.59
C ALA A 122 3.78 -3.09 6.84
N GLY A 123 2.68 -3.86 6.82
CA GLY A 123 1.33 -3.41 7.09
C GLY A 123 0.45 -3.29 5.85
N ILE A 124 -0.79 -2.85 6.07
CA ILE A 124 -1.77 -2.58 5.01
C ILE A 124 -2.49 -1.28 5.39
N ARG A 125 -2.74 -0.41 4.43
CA ARG A 125 -3.51 0.82 4.59
C ARG A 125 -4.72 0.81 3.66
N LEU A 126 -5.84 1.38 4.15
CA LEU A 126 -6.96 1.76 3.32
C LEU A 126 -6.92 3.28 3.16
N GLU A 127 -7.00 3.73 1.94
CA GLU A 127 -6.90 5.16 1.62
C GLU A 127 -7.69 5.45 0.34
N ASN A 128 -8.29 6.63 0.26
CA ASN A 128 -8.91 7.09 -0.97
C ASN A 128 -7.90 8.00 -1.69
N THR A 129 -7.29 7.53 -2.75
CA THR A 129 -6.18 8.22 -3.42
C THR A 129 -6.58 8.94 -4.69
N ASP A 130 -7.67 8.54 -5.32
CA ASP A 130 -8.13 9.11 -6.59
C ASP A 130 -9.42 9.96 -6.45
N GLY A 131 -10.06 9.92 -5.27
CA GLY A 131 -11.21 10.74 -4.94
C GLY A 131 -12.54 10.21 -5.47
N ASP A 132 -12.63 8.94 -5.82
CA ASP A 132 -13.85 8.30 -6.32
C ASP A 132 -14.79 7.78 -5.21
N LEU A 133 -14.39 7.93 -3.93
CA LEU A 133 -15.06 7.49 -2.70
C LEU A 133 -14.79 6.03 -2.33
N ALA A 134 -14.32 5.17 -3.22
CA ALA A 134 -13.82 3.85 -2.83
C ALA A 134 -12.45 3.98 -2.13
N ASP A 135 -12.16 3.05 -1.22
CA ASP A 135 -10.82 2.97 -0.62
C ASP A 135 -9.91 2.12 -1.50
N GLU A 136 -8.71 2.59 -1.78
CA GLU A 136 -7.61 1.77 -2.28
C GLU A 136 -6.98 0.99 -1.14
N ILE A 137 -6.49 -0.21 -1.47
CA ILE A 137 -5.76 -1.07 -0.55
C ILE A 137 -4.27 -0.98 -0.86
N ALA A 138 -3.52 -0.26 -0.03
CA ALA A 138 -2.06 -0.18 -0.13
C ALA A 138 -1.42 -1.28 0.73
N VAL A 139 -0.95 -2.33 0.09
CA VAL A 139 -0.23 -3.45 0.72
C VAL A 139 1.24 -3.14 0.78
N ARG A 140 1.82 -3.17 1.98
CA ARG A 140 3.17 -2.66 2.27
C ARG A 140 4.15 -3.79 2.55
N TYR A 141 5.33 -3.70 1.94
CA TYR A 141 6.41 -4.66 2.07
C TYR A 141 7.71 -3.97 2.45
N ASP A 142 8.48 -4.55 3.37
CA ASP A 142 9.82 -4.07 3.70
C ASP A 142 10.78 -4.28 2.51
N ALA A 143 11.12 -3.18 1.83
CA ALA A 143 12.08 -3.18 0.73
C ALA A 143 13.54 -3.12 1.22
N GLY A 144 13.76 -3.09 2.54
CA GLY A 144 15.08 -2.96 3.17
C GLY A 144 15.66 -1.55 3.10
N GLY A 145 16.68 -1.30 3.92
CA GLY A 145 17.35 0.01 3.97
C GLY A 145 16.48 1.15 4.48
N GLY A 146 15.33 0.87 5.09
CA GLY A 146 14.37 1.87 5.56
C GLY A 146 13.34 2.28 4.51
N LEU A 147 13.29 1.58 3.38
CA LEU A 147 12.28 1.77 2.34
C LEU A 147 11.15 0.75 2.49
N VAL A 148 9.96 1.16 2.11
CA VAL A 148 8.76 0.32 1.92
C VAL A 148 8.38 0.35 0.45
N TRP A 149 8.10 -0.80 -0.11
CA TRP A 149 7.40 -0.92 -1.39
C TRP A 149 5.92 -1.15 -1.11
N GLU A 150 5.06 -0.41 -1.79
CA GLU A 150 3.61 -0.50 -1.66
C GLU A 150 3.00 -0.96 -2.99
N ALA A 151 2.20 -2.03 -2.94
CA ALA A 151 1.33 -2.44 -4.03
C ALA A 151 -0.06 -1.86 -3.79
N VAL A 152 -0.54 -1.00 -4.67
CA VAL A 152 -1.85 -0.34 -4.56
C VAL A 152 -2.86 -1.12 -5.38
N HIS A 153 -3.96 -1.49 -4.74
CA HIS A 153 -5.08 -2.19 -5.36
C HIS A 153 -6.31 -1.29 -5.34
N THR A 154 -6.94 -1.10 -6.51
CA THR A 154 -8.16 -0.31 -6.66
C THR A 154 -9.35 -1.20 -6.95
N TRP A 155 -10.55 -0.73 -6.61
CA TRP A 155 -11.79 -1.41 -6.93
C TRP A 155 -12.17 -1.20 -8.40
N ASP A 156 -12.39 -2.27 -9.17
CA ASP A 156 -12.76 -2.22 -10.59
C ASP A 156 -14.27 -2.37 -10.85
N GLY A 157 -15.06 -2.41 -9.77
CA GLY A 157 -16.50 -2.71 -9.82
C GLY A 157 -16.86 -4.17 -9.54
N ALA A 158 -15.86 -5.04 -9.39
CA ALA A 158 -16.05 -6.46 -9.09
C ALA A 158 -14.99 -7.01 -8.12
N ASN A 159 -13.75 -6.55 -8.23
CA ASN A 159 -12.62 -7.02 -7.43
C ASN A 159 -11.62 -5.89 -7.18
N TYR A 160 -10.79 -6.06 -6.16
CA TYR A 160 -9.60 -5.23 -5.95
C TYR A 160 -8.46 -5.74 -6.83
N GLY A 161 -8.12 -4.99 -7.88
CA GLY A 161 -7.01 -5.28 -8.78
C GLY A 161 -5.76 -4.47 -8.48
N TRP A 162 -4.58 -5.05 -8.63
CA TRP A 162 -3.34 -4.29 -8.57
C TRP A 162 -3.27 -3.31 -9.75
N THR A 163 -3.06 -2.02 -9.44
CA THR A 163 -3.07 -0.93 -10.43
C THR A 163 -1.82 -0.09 -10.44
N TRP A 164 -1.17 0.06 -9.29
CA TRP A 164 -0.01 0.91 -9.14
C TRP A 164 0.94 0.35 -8.09
N GLU A 165 2.21 0.75 -8.13
CA GLU A 165 3.17 0.53 -7.06
C GLU A 165 3.93 1.81 -6.78
N ARG A 166 4.38 1.95 -5.53
CA ARG A 166 5.20 3.09 -5.11
C ARG A 166 6.11 2.71 -3.97
N TYR A 167 7.09 3.57 -3.73
CA TYR A 167 7.98 3.47 -2.57
C TYR A 167 7.67 4.57 -1.57
N ASP A 168 7.91 4.26 -0.28
CA ASP A 168 7.71 5.15 0.86
C ASP A 168 8.80 4.87 1.91
N TRP A 169 8.84 5.68 2.98
CA TRP A 169 9.72 5.45 4.11
C TRP A 169 9.08 4.51 5.14
N PHE A 170 9.91 3.60 5.68
CA PHE A 170 9.42 2.61 6.66
C PHE A 170 8.89 3.26 7.95
N TYR A 171 9.49 4.38 8.36
CA TYR A 171 9.13 5.08 9.59
C TYR A 171 9.04 6.59 9.34
N LEU A 172 7.84 7.12 9.21
CA LEU A 172 7.55 8.54 8.98
C LEU A 172 8.08 9.49 10.08
N ASN A 173 8.35 8.99 11.30
CA ASN A 173 8.78 9.80 12.44
C ASN A 173 10.30 9.73 12.71
N ARG A 174 11.10 9.22 11.80
CA ARG A 174 12.56 9.16 11.91
C ARG A 174 13.20 10.05 10.86
N PRO A 175 14.42 10.59 11.10
CA PRO A 175 15.19 11.22 10.05
C PRO A 175 15.34 10.24 8.89
N HIS A 176 14.98 10.66 7.69
CA HIS A 176 15.10 9.83 6.50
C HIS A 176 16.57 9.56 6.22
N VAL A 177 16.88 8.32 5.93
CA VAL A 177 18.19 7.88 5.47
C VAL A 177 18.03 7.57 3.99
N TYR A 178 18.77 8.25 3.16
CA TYR A 178 18.73 8.06 1.71
C TYR A 178 19.66 6.91 1.30
N PRO A 179 19.19 5.67 1.13
CA PRO A 179 20.04 4.55 0.75
C PRO A 179 20.57 4.73 -0.67
N THR A 180 21.87 4.50 -0.83
CA THR A 180 22.58 4.64 -2.11
C THR A 180 23.41 3.39 -2.44
N ASP A 181 23.10 2.28 -1.80
CA ASP A 181 23.86 1.02 -1.90
C ASP A 181 23.58 0.26 -3.20
N THR A 182 22.45 0.55 -3.88
CA THR A 182 22.16 0.05 -5.23
C THR A 182 21.76 1.19 -6.16
N PRO A 183 21.88 1.01 -7.49
CA PRO A 183 21.49 2.05 -8.45
C PRO A 183 19.98 2.35 -8.42
N GLU A 184 19.14 1.36 -8.12
CA GLU A 184 17.70 1.57 -7.97
C GLU A 184 17.40 2.41 -6.71
N ARG A 185 18.08 2.10 -5.60
CA ARG A 185 17.83 2.79 -4.31
C ARG A 185 18.20 4.26 -4.35
N VAL A 186 19.26 4.64 -5.06
CA VAL A 186 19.58 6.08 -5.19
C VAL A 186 18.52 6.83 -5.99
N VAL A 187 17.90 6.18 -7.01
CA VAL A 187 16.78 6.76 -7.78
C VAL A 187 15.54 6.91 -6.87
N ILE A 188 15.17 5.87 -6.13
CA ILE A 188 14.07 5.91 -5.17
C ILE A 188 14.31 7.01 -4.14
N SER A 189 15.48 7.03 -3.50
CA SER A 189 15.86 8.03 -2.49
C SER A 189 15.78 9.46 -3.01
N PHE A 190 16.12 9.67 -4.28
CA PHE A 190 16.02 10.99 -4.91
C PHE A 190 14.57 11.49 -4.96
N TYR A 191 13.66 10.67 -5.47
CA TYR A 191 12.26 11.08 -5.59
C TYR A 191 11.59 11.20 -4.23
N LEU A 192 11.88 10.32 -3.27
CA LEU A 192 11.39 10.45 -1.91
C LEU A 192 11.91 11.72 -1.22
N ALA A 193 13.18 12.12 -1.48
CA ALA A 193 13.69 13.39 -0.98
C ALA A 193 12.97 14.61 -1.60
N VAL A 194 12.60 14.52 -2.88
CA VAL A 194 11.77 15.56 -3.53
C VAL A 194 10.38 15.60 -2.92
N ASP A 195 9.75 14.47 -2.68
CA ASP A 195 8.43 14.36 -2.04
C ASP A 195 8.42 14.97 -0.63
N ASP A 196 9.42 14.64 0.18
CA ASP A 196 9.64 15.19 1.53
C ASP A 196 10.01 16.70 1.54
N ARG A 197 10.15 17.30 0.36
CA ARG A 197 10.63 18.69 0.21
C ARG A 197 12.06 18.90 0.71
N ASP A 198 12.83 17.84 0.88
CA ASP A 198 14.28 17.90 1.13
C ASP A 198 15.05 18.09 -0.18
N ILE A 199 14.79 19.20 -0.84
CA ILE A 199 15.44 19.55 -2.11
C ILE A 199 16.98 19.58 -2.01
N PRO A 200 17.59 20.09 -0.89
CA PRO A 200 19.03 19.98 -0.70
C PRO A 200 19.51 18.52 -0.61
N GLY A 201 18.76 17.64 0.07
CA GLY A 201 19.04 16.21 0.14
C GLY A 201 19.01 15.56 -1.24
N ALA A 202 17.94 15.80 -2.02
CA ALA A 202 17.82 15.33 -3.40
C ALA A 202 18.98 15.79 -4.28
N PHE A 203 19.37 17.09 -4.19
CA PHE A 203 20.55 17.61 -4.89
C PHE A 203 21.85 16.93 -4.44
N GLY A 204 21.95 16.57 -3.16
CA GLY A 204 23.06 15.83 -2.59
C GLY A 204 23.27 14.45 -3.21
N LEU A 205 22.22 13.81 -3.73
CA LEU A 205 22.27 12.51 -4.39
C LEU A 205 22.78 12.56 -5.85
N LEU A 206 22.94 13.76 -6.43
CA LEU A 206 23.55 13.93 -7.73
C LEU A 206 25.07 13.72 -7.64
N SER A 207 25.67 13.20 -8.68
CA SER A 207 27.14 13.09 -8.79
C SER A 207 27.84 14.45 -8.75
N GLY A 208 29.13 14.46 -8.53
CA GLY A 208 29.92 15.68 -8.61
C GLY A 208 29.86 16.33 -10.00
N GLY A 209 29.80 15.52 -11.07
CA GLY A 209 29.63 15.98 -12.45
C GLY A 209 28.29 16.69 -12.65
N ALA A 210 27.21 16.02 -12.29
CA ALA A 210 25.85 16.55 -12.41
C ALA A 210 25.66 17.86 -11.60
N ARG A 211 26.13 17.89 -10.35
CA ARG A 211 26.09 19.10 -9.50
C ARG A 211 26.90 20.28 -10.07
N SER A 212 27.99 19.99 -10.76
CA SER A 212 28.83 21.04 -11.36
C SER A 212 28.26 21.58 -12.66
N ALA A 213 27.35 20.87 -13.30
CA ALA A 213 26.74 21.27 -14.57
C ALA A 213 25.69 22.39 -14.42
N GLN A 214 25.09 22.53 -13.24
CA GLN A 214 24.03 23.52 -12.97
C GLN A 214 24.08 24.05 -11.54
N ALA A 215 23.84 25.34 -11.36
CA ALA A 215 23.73 25.94 -10.02
C ALA A 215 22.50 25.39 -9.28
N TYR A 216 22.65 25.17 -7.96
CA TYR A 216 21.62 24.61 -7.11
C TYR A 216 20.28 25.38 -7.23
N GLU A 217 20.30 26.70 -7.20
CA GLU A 217 19.09 27.54 -7.25
C GLU A 217 18.32 27.35 -8.56
N THR A 218 19.04 27.20 -9.66
CA THR A 218 18.43 26.97 -10.98
C THR A 218 17.83 25.58 -11.07
N TRP A 219 18.55 24.57 -10.53
CA TRP A 219 18.07 23.20 -10.47
C TRP A 219 16.85 23.08 -9.54
N ALA A 220 16.92 23.62 -8.33
CA ALA A 220 15.84 23.58 -7.34
C ALA A 220 14.56 24.29 -7.82
N ALA A 221 14.68 25.31 -8.66
CA ALA A 221 13.53 26.01 -9.24
C ALA A 221 12.66 25.07 -10.11
N GLY A 222 13.23 23.97 -10.64
CA GLY A 222 12.48 22.96 -11.38
C GLY A 222 11.41 22.25 -10.55
N PHE A 223 11.52 22.26 -9.22
CA PHE A 223 10.57 21.63 -8.30
C PHE A 223 9.67 22.64 -7.57
N ALA A 224 9.65 23.91 -8.00
CA ALA A 224 8.95 24.97 -7.28
C ALA A 224 7.43 24.77 -7.24
N THR A 225 6.85 24.15 -8.26
CA THR A 225 5.40 23.84 -8.37
C THR A 225 5.06 22.46 -7.85
N THR A 226 6.02 21.56 -7.75
CA THR A 226 5.81 20.18 -7.34
C THR A 226 5.39 20.13 -5.88
N VAL A 227 4.27 19.53 -5.56
CA VAL A 227 3.70 19.42 -4.21
C VAL A 227 3.84 18.01 -3.64
N ALA A 228 3.89 16.99 -4.49
CA ALA A 228 4.18 15.60 -4.13
C ALA A 228 4.80 14.86 -5.31
N VAL A 229 5.44 13.74 -5.00
CA VAL A 229 6.00 12.82 -6.01
C VAL A 229 5.78 11.39 -5.51
N GLU A 230 5.24 10.53 -6.37
CA GLU A 230 5.25 9.09 -6.14
C GLU A 230 6.25 8.44 -7.10
N VAL A 231 7.15 7.64 -6.57
CA VAL A 231 8.08 6.85 -7.38
C VAL A 231 7.68 5.39 -7.32
N GLY A 232 7.35 4.82 -8.48
CA GLY A 232 6.99 3.42 -8.67
C GLY A 232 7.83 2.77 -9.76
N VAL A 233 7.67 1.46 -9.92
CA VAL A 233 8.29 0.64 -11.00
C VAL A 233 9.75 1.03 -11.27
N VAL A 234 10.64 0.81 -10.28
CA VAL A 234 12.07 1.11 -10.44
C VAL A 234 12.85 -0.17 -10.72
N HIS A 235 13.61 -0.20 -11.82
CA HIS A 235 14.42 -1.37 -12.17
C HIS A 235 15.67 -1.01 -12.97
N GLU A 236 16.73 -1.77 -12.76
CA GLU A 236 17.94 -1.65 -13.54
C GLU A 236 17.75 -2.24 -14.95
N LEU A 237 18.00 -1.43 -15.98
CA LEU A 237 17.95 -1.85 -17.37
C LEU A 237 19.28 -2.47 -17.84
N ALA A 238 20.38 -1.88 -17.41
CA ALA A 238 21.73 -2.30 -17.84
C ALA A 238 22.78 -1.86 -16.83
N ARG A 239 23.89 -2.63 -16.77
CA ARG A 239 25.06 -2.29 -15.96
C ARG A 239 26.35 -2.58 -16.74
N ASN A 240 27.28 -1.64 -16.65
CA ASN A 240 28.62 -1.80 -17.18
C ASN A 240 29.64 -1.26 -16.16
N GLY A 241 30.24 -2.17 -15.40
CA GLY A 241 31.16 -1.82 -14.30
C GLY A 241 30.47 -0.96 -13.25
N GLY A 242 31.01 0.21 -12.99
CA GLY A 242 30.47 1.19 -12.04
C GLY A 242 29.43 2.15 -12.63
N ILE A 243 28.84 1.85 -13.78
CA ILE A 243 27.77 2.64 -14.39
C ILE A 243 26.57 1.75 -14.58
N ALA A 244 25.37 2.22 -14.19
CA ALA A 244 24.13 1.54 -14.45
C ALA A 244 23.08 2.49 -15.04
N THR A 245 22.16 1.93 -15.82
CA THR A 245 20.96 2.61 -16.32
C THR A 245 19.77 2.06 -15.57
N VAL A 246 18.97 2.95 -14.97
CA VAL A 246 17.80 2.61 -14.16
C VAL A 246 16.59 3.29 -14.73
N ALA A 247 15.55 2.52 -15.04
CA ALA A 247 14.24 3.05 -15.38
C ALA A 247 13.41 3.26 -14.12
N ALA A 248 12.59 4.30 -14.12
CA ALA A 248 11.61 4.57 -13.09
C ALA A 248 10.34 5.15 -13.70
N GLN A 249 9.18 4.78 -13.18
CA GLN A 249 7.94 5.52 -13.41
C GLN A 249 7.67 6.44 -12.23
N VAL A 250 7.27 7.67 -12.53
CA VAL A 250 7.12 8.72 -11.53
C VAL A 250 5.83 9.48 -11.77
N LEU A 251 5.00 9.61 -10.74
CA LEU A 251 3.88 10.53 -10.71
C LEU A 251 4.34 11.83 -10.04
N ALA A 252 4.30 12.93 -10.76
CA ALA A 252 4.59 14.26 -10.23
C ALA A 252 3.28 15.04 -10.09
N TYR A 253 3.03 15.58 -8.91
CA TYR A 253 1.87 16.40 -8.58
C TYR A 253 2.31 17.86 -8.52
N ASP A 254 1.89 18.66 -9.48
CA ASP A 254 2.27 20.06 -9.58
C ASP A 254 1.07 20.99 -9.32
N ASN A 255 1.27 22.00 -8.48
CA ASN A 255 0.29 23.07 -8.31
C ASN A 255 0.44 24.11 -9.44
N VAL A 256 -0.48 24.06 -10.39
CA VAL A 256 -0.52 24.99 -11.53
C VAL A 256 -1.72 25.92 -11.37
N ASN A 257 -1.49 27.16 -10.94
CA ASN A 257 -2.54 28.16 -10.75
C ASN A 257 -3.66 27.73 -9.78
N GLY A 258 -3.31 26.99 -8.71
CA GLY A 258 -4.27 26.52 -7.71
C GLY A 258 -4.97 25.20 -8.06
N ARG A 259 -4.59 24.54 -9.13
CA ARG A 259 -5.05 23.21 -9.53
C ARG A 259 -3.90 22.23 -9.43
N ILE A 260 -4.19 21.02 -9.04
CA ILE A 260 -3.21 19.95 -9.03
C ILE A 260 -3.25 19.23 -10.38
N VAL A 261 -2.13 19.30 -11.06
CA VAL A 261 -1.90 18.58 -12.33
C VAL A 261 -0.99 17.41 -12.00
N VAL A 262 -1.44 16.19 -12.29
CA VAL A 262 -0.66 14.97 -12.14
C VAL A 262 -0.06 14.62 -13.50
N THR A 263 1.23 14.36 -13.52
CA THR A 263 1.94 13.95 -14.73
C THR A 263 2.66 12.62 -14.47
N LEU A 264 2.36 11.63 -15.29
CA LEU A 264 3.09 10.35 -15.30
C LEU A 264 4.28 10.45 -16.24
N TRP A 265 5.45 10.15 -15.70
CA TRP A 265 6.72 10.17 -16.40
C TRP A 265 7.37 8.80 -16.47
N ASP A 266 7.89 8.43 -17.64
CA ASP A 266 8.99 7.47 -17.73
C ASP A 266 10.30 8.23 -17.61
N VAL A 267 11.16 7.78 -16.69
CA VAL A 267 12.47 8.40 -16.47
C VAL A 267 13.55 7.33 -16.56
N GLU A 268 14.60 7.64 -17.30
CA GLU A 268 15.78 6.80 -17.39
C GLU A 268 16.99 7.55 -16.80
N TRP A 269 17.52 7.01 -15.70
CA TRP A 269 18.68 7.56 -15.01
C TRP A 269 19.95 6.81 -15.38
N THR A 270 21.01 7.55 -15.66
CA THR A 270 22.37 7.04 -15.59
C THR A 270 22.88 7.24 -14.17
N THR A 271 23.34 6.17 -13.54
CA THR A 271 23.91 6.19 -12.19
C THR A 271 25.37 5.77 -12.22
N VAL A 272 26.18 6.31 -11.31
CA VAL A 272 27.61 6.03 -11.21
C VAL A 272 27.96 5.57 -9.81
N GLN A 273 28.78 4.52 -9.72
CA GLN A 273 29.26 3.95 -8.46
C GLN A 273 30.56 4.63 -8.02
N THR A 274 30.64 4.91 -6.73
CA THR A 274 31.86 5.34 -6.05
C THR A 274 32.17 4.38 -4.89
N ASP A 275 33.20 4.68 -4.11
CA ASP A 275 33.55 3.94 -2.89
C ASP A 275 32.54 4.10 -1.75
N VAL A 276 31.65 5.09 -1.82
CA VAL A 276 30.64 5.40 -0.79
C VAL A 276 29.19 5.09 -1.20
N GLY A 277 28.99 4.65 -2.45
CA GLY A 277 27.64 4.31 -2.95
C GLY A 277 27.41 4.72 -4.40
N TRP A 278 26.15 4.69 -4.81
CA TRP A 278 25.68 5.11 -6.12
C TRP A 278 25.20 6.55 -6.12
N TRP A 279 25.38 7.25 -7.25
CA TRP A 279 25.03 8.65 -7.45
C TRP A 279 24.36 8.83 -8.80
N LEU A 280 23.47 9.81 -8.90
CA LEU A 280 22.75 10.16 -10.12
C LEU A 280 23.62 11.07 -11.00
N GLU A 281 23.87 10.66 -12.25
CA GLU A 281 24.72 11.43 -13.18
C GLU A 281 23.89 12.23 -14.18
N ASN A 282 22.91 11.59 -14.82
CA ASN A 282 22.10 12.21 -15.86
C ASN A 282 20.74 11.51 -15.93
N ALA A 283 19.72 12.24 -16.39
CA ALA A 283 18.40 11.68 -16.65
C ALA A 283 17.88 12.09 -18.01
N SER A 284 17.10 11.20 -18.61
CA SER A 284 16.15 11.51 -19.68
C SER A 284 14.75 11.18 -19.21
N SER A 285 13.75 11.93 -19.63
CA SER A 285 12.36 11.69 -19.26
C SER A 285 11.43 11.85 -20.44
N ALA A 286 10.37 11.06 -20.46
CA ALA A 286 9.27 11.15 -21.40
C ALA A 286 7.95 11.24 -20.62
N GLN A 287 7.13 12.21 -20.94
CA GLN A 287 5.78 12.30 -20.40
C GLN A 287 4.92 11.21 -21.05
N LEU A 288 4.29 10.36 -20.22
CA LEU A 288 3.39 9.32 -20.68
C LEU A 288 1.94 9.78 -20.67
N ASP A 289 1.52 10.44 -19.57
CA ASP A 289 0.16 10.91 -19.40
C ASP A 289 0.10 12.15 -18.51
N GLN A 290 -1.04 12.87 -18.53
CA GLN A 290 -1.28 14.03 -17.69
C GLN A 290 -2.77 14.26 -17.49
N TRP A 291 -3.18 14.54 -16.24
CA TRP A 291 -4.57 14.85 -15.90
C TRP A 291 -4.65 15.82 -14.73
N GLU A 292 -5.83 16.40 -14.51
CA GLU A 292 -6.11 17.23 -13.34
C GLU A 292 -6.65 16.32 -12.24
N ALA A 293 -5.99 16.30 -11.07
CA ALA A 293 -6.47 15.53 -9.93
C ALA A 293 -7.70 16.21 -9.32
N PRO A 294 -8.79 15.48 -9.04
CA PRO A 294 -9.98 16.04 -8.42
C PRO A 294 -9.72 16.51 -6.97
N TYR A 295 -8.77 15.89 -6.30
CA TYR A 295 -8.35 16.23 -4.94
C TYR A 295 -6.82 16.10 -4.80
N TYR A 296 -6.28 16.83 -3.81
CA TYR A 296 -4.90 16.68 -3.36
C TYR A 296 -4.93 16.01 -1.97
N ARG A 297 -4.04 15.07 -1.73
CA ARG A 297 -3.83 14.38 -0.45
C ARG A 297 -3.42 15.32 0.67
#